data_be261e365e24ccbb46923edaca7ac8be
#
_entry.id   be261e365e24ccbb46923edaca7ac8be
#
_cell.length_a   1.000
_cell.length_b   1.000
_cell.length_c   1.000
_cell.angle_alpha   90.00
_cell.angle_beta   90.00
_cell.angle_gamma   90.00
#
_symmetry.space_group_name_H-M   'P 1'
#
loop_
_entity.id
_entity.type
_entity.pdbx_description
1 polymer ?
#
loop_
_entity_poly.entity_id
_entity_poly.type
_entity_poly.pdbx_seq_one_letter_code
_entity_poly.pdbx_strand_id
1 'polypeptide(L)'
;MPGAGTTIGHLLVRPDFRRLLGTRLLSQFGDGVFQAALAGSVLFNPQRAADPIDVAAGFAVLLLPYSLVGPFAGVWLDRWSRRQVLLLANVIRAGLVALVAGLVLAGVAGIAFYAAGLVALSVNRFVLAALSAGLPHTTDEPSLVSANAVSTTSGAVAGVVGGGAAIALLQMVQGGDAGFAGMALSSALPYLAAAAVVAGFDRAYLGPDHMAGARLTAREVAAGMLAGARHVLAHPPAAAALLAISLHRLCYGLLTLMTLLLYRNTFVSGGDLFPGGLVGLGEVLGASALGTLLAAGVTPWVVRRIGKPRWTVLLLAGGGFAQLGLGLPFVAPTFVAAGFVLGFVAQGVKICVDTVLQESVEDDFRGRVFSVYDTLFNVTFVVALLLGASVLPPSGISYPLLVAVGAGYLLAAVGYARITRLH
;
A
#
# COMPACT_ATOMS: atom_id res chain seq x y z
N MET A 1 29.88 -17.41 -5.94
CA MET A 1 28.65 -16.99 -5.27
C MET A 1 27.69 -18.17 -5.30
N PRO A 2 27.16 -18.67 -4.18
CA PRO A 2 26.14 -19.71 -4.21
C PRO A 2 24.91 -19.17 -4.93
N GLY A 3 24.30 -19.96 -5.82
CA GLY A 3 23.16 -19.54 -6.62
C GLY A 3 21.95 -19.18 -5.75
N ALA A 4 21.10 -18.24 -6.18
CA ALA A 4 19.92 -17.78 -5.43
C ALA A 4 19.02 -18.93 -4.93
N GLY A 5 18.95 -20.06 -5.66
CA GLY A 5 18.17 -21.22 -5.28
C GLY A 5 18.71 -21.98 -4.06
N THR A 6 20.02 -22.00 -3.83
CA THR A 6 20.64 -22.63 -2.65
C THR A 6 20.39 -21.82 -1.39
N THR A 7 20.32 -20.48 -1.51
CA THR A 7 20.07 -19.58 -0.38
C THR A 7 18.62 -19.67 0.12
N ILE A 8 17.61 -19.73 -0.78
CA ILE A 8 16.20 -19.87 -0.40
C ILE A 8 15.94 -21.23 0.25
N GLY A 9 16.48 -22.32 -0.34
CA GLY A 9 16.37 -23.66 0.25
C GLY A 9 16.92 -23.71 1.67
N HIS A 10 18.07 -23.10 1.92
CA HIS A 10 18.69 -23.02 3.25
C HIS A 10 17.83 -22.24 4.27
N LEU A 11 17.18 -21.16 3.85
CA LEU A 11 16.27 -20.41 4.71
C LEU A 11 15.03 -21.23 5.10
N LEU A 12 14.44 -21.96 4.15
CA LEU A 12 13.24 -22.75 4.39
C LEU A 12 13.48 -24.01 5.23
N VAL A 13 14.72 -24.44 5.40
CA VAL A 13 15.07 -25.54 6.33
C VAL A 13 15.03 -25.07 7.79
N ARG A 14 15.24 -23.80 8.07
CA ARG A 14 15.27 -23.25 9.44
C ARG A 14 13.85 -23.17 10.02
N PRO A 15 13.58 -23.84 11.14
CA PRO A 15 12.23 -23.91 11.72
C PRO A 15 11.73 -22.53 12.16
N ASP A 16 12.59 -21.69 12.72
CA ASP A 16 12.22 -20.38 13.23
C ASP A 16 11.92 -19.39 12.11
N PHE A 17 12.69 -19.44 11.01
CA PHE A 17 12.36 -18.66 9.81
C PHE A 17 11.01 -19.08 9.23
N ARG A 18 10.72 -20.39 9.14
CA ARG A 18 9.42 -20.88 8.66
C ARG A 18 8.26 -20.43 9.54
N ARG A 19 8.43 -20.46 10.88
CA ARG A 19 7.40 -19.98 11.82
C ARG A 19 7.12 -18.49 11.62
N LEU A 20 8.18 -17.67 11.53
CA LEU A 20 8.03 -16.23 11.33
C LEU A 20 7.41 -15.91 9.94
N LEU A 21 7.89 -16.62 8.91
CA LEU A 21 7.31 -16.52 7.55
C LEU A 21 5.85 -16.96 7.53
N GLY A 22 5.51 -18.11 8.15
CA GLY A 22 4.13 -18.58 8.27
C GLY A 22 3.22 -17.58 8.98
N THR A 23 3.71 -16.97 10.06
CA THR A 23 3.01 -15.86 10.74
C THR A 23 2.74 -14.70 9.79
N ARG A 24 3.75 -14.30 8.99
CA ARG A 24 3.60 -13.23 8.00
C ARG A 24 2.58 -13.58 6.93
N LEU A 25 2.67 -14.76 6.34
CA LEU A 25 1.78 -15.19 5.27
C LEU A 25 0.32 -15.24 5.73
N LEU A 26 0.06 -15.87 6.89
CA LEU A 26 -1.28 -15.94 7.47
C LEU A 26 -1.83 -14.56 7.82
N SER A 27 -1.02 -13.73 8.47
CA SER A 27 -1.41 -12.37 8.86
C SER A 27 -1.72 -11.51 7.64
N GLN A 28 -0.86 -11.52 6.60
CA GLN A 28 -1.06 -10.70 5.39
C GLN A 28 -2.17 -11.26 4.47
N PHE A 29 -2.38 -12.58 4.45
CA PHE A 29 -3.56 -13.16 3.79
C PHE A 29 -4.85 -12.64 4.45
N GLY A 30 -4.93 -12.67 5.79
CA GLY A 30 -6.03 -12.09 6.54
C GLY A 30 -6.22 -10.59 6.25
N ASP A 31 -5.11 -9.83 6.10
CA ASP A 31 -5.15 -8.43 5.68
C ASP A 31 -5.81 -8.24 4.33
N GLY A 32 -5.43 -9.06 3.35
CA GLY A 32 -6.02 -9.03 2.02
C GLY A 32 -7.52 -9.30 2.05
N VAL A 33 -7.94 -10.35 2.78
CA VAL A 33 -9.36 -10.67 2.96
C VAL A 33 -10.11 -9.52 3.62
N PHE A 34 -9.61 -8.98 4.72
CA PHE A 34 -10.25 -7.89 5.45
C PHE A 34 -10.33 -6.59 4.65
N GLN A 35 -9.24 -6.22 3.97
CA GLN A 35 -9.22 -5.04 3.10
C GLN A 35 -10.21 -5.15 1.95
N ALA A 36 -10.33 -6.34 1.33
CA ALA A 36 -11.31 -6.58 0.28
C ALA A 36 -12.74 -6.52 0.82
N ALA A 37 -13.00 -7.07 2.03
CA ALA A 37 -14.30 -6.98 2.69
C ALA A 37 -14.68 -5.53 3.02
N LEU A 38 -13.74 -4.78 3.59
CA LEU A 38 -13.94 -3.38 3.96
C LEU A 38 -14.16 -2.51 2.72
N ALA A 39 -13.29 -2.65 1.70
CA ALA A 39 -13.43 -1.95 0.44
C ALA A 39 -14.75 -2.30 -0.26
N GLY A 40 -15.07 -3.58 -0.34
CA GLY A 40 -16.33 -4.04 -0.94
C GLY A 40 -17.56 -3.49 -0.23
N SER A 41 -17.58 -3.51 1.10
CA SER A 41 -18.67 -2.98 1.92
C SER A 41 -18.85 -1.46 1.73
N VAL A 42 -17.74 -0.70 1.60
CA VAL A 42 -17.80 0.76 1.41
C VAL A 42 -18.11 1.11 -0.05
N LEU A 43 -17.45 0.43 -1.00
CA LEU A 43 -17.41 0.87 -2.39
C LEU A 43 -18.52 0.25 -3.25
N PHE A 44 -18.93 -0.99 -2.93
CA PHE A 44 -19.84 -1.77 -3.79
C PHE A 44 -21.12 -2.23 -3.10
N ASN A 45 -21.35 -1.81 -1.85
CA ASN A 45 -22.63 -2.08 -1.21
C ASN A 45 -23.68 -1.07 -1.68
N PRO A 46 -24.75 -1.51 -2.36
CA PRO A 46 -25.80 -0.60 -2.87
C PRO A 46 -26.53 0.16 -1.77
N GLN A 47 -26.51 -0.35 -0.53
CA GLN A 47 -27.17 0.22 0.64
C GLN A 47 -26.31 1.26 1.36
N ARG A 48 -25.05 1.37 1.00
CA ARG A 48 -24.05 2.26 1.64
C ARG A 48 -23.40 3.14 0.58
N ALA A 49 -22.86 4.25 1.03
CA ALA A 49 -22.02 5.17 0.27
C ALA A 49 -22.43 5.37 -1.21
N ALA A 50 -23.25 6.35 -1.43
CA ALA A 50 -23.58 6.84 -2.78
C ALA A 50 -22.62 7.97 -3.21
N ASP A 51 -22.05 8.71 -2.24
CA ASP A 51 -21.29 9.93 -2.50
C ASP A 51 -19.79 9.72 -2.65
N PRO A 52 -19.10 10.49 -3.51
CA PRO A 52 -17.64 10.45 -3.65
C PRO A 52 -16.89 10.65 -2.32
N ILE A 53 -17.47 11.41 -1.37
CA ILE A 53 -16.87 11.69 -0.08
C ILE A 53 -16.81 10.44 0.81
N ASP A 54 -17.82 9.59 0.77
CA ASP A 54 -17.82 8.31 1.51
C ASP A 54 -16.80 7.35 0.96
N VAL A 55 -16.61 7.33 -0.35
CA VAL A 55 -15.57 6.54 -1.03
C VAL A 55 -14.19 7.04 -0.61
N ALA A 56 -13.97 8.37 -0.62
CA ALA A 56 -12.71 8.96 -0.17
C ALA A 56 -12.44 8.67 1.32
N ALA A 57 -13.47 8.70 2.17
CA ALA A 57 -13.36 8.33 3.59
C ALA A 57 -12.95 6.86 3.75
N GLY A 58 -13.51 5.94 2.97
CA GLY A 58 -13.12 4.53 2.95
C GLY A 58 -11.64 4.35 2.62
N PHE A 59 -11.13 5.01 1.59
CA PHE A 59 -9.72 4.99 1.26
C PHE A 59 -8.84 5.67 2.32
N ALA A 60 -9.30 6.76 2.92
CA ALA A 60 -8.59 7.40 4.02
C ALA A 60 -8.38 6.41 5.17
N VAL A 61 -9.41 5.64 5.54
CA VAL A 61 -9.31 4.56 6.54
C VAL A 61 -8.27 3.52 6.16
N LEU A 62 -8.21 3.12 4.89
CA LEU A 62 -7.24 2.13 4.42
C LEU A 62 -5.78 2.64 4.49
N LEU A 63 -5.55 3.93 4.28
CA LEU A 63 -4.21 4.49 4.03
C LEU A 63 -3.65 5.36 5.16
N LEU A 64 -4.50 6.06 5.93
CA LEU A 64 -4.04 6.91 7.05
C LEU A 64 -3.21 6.17 8.10
N PRO A 65 -3.48 4.90 8.46
CA PRO A 65 -2.66 4.17 9.42
C PRO A 65 -1.18 4.09 9.02
N TYR A 66 -0.90 4.07 7.71
CA TYR A 66 0.48 4.04 7.21
C TYR A 66 1.25 5.32 7.53
N SER A 67 0.55 6.45 7.50
CA SER A 67 1.16 7.77 7.75
C SER A 67 1.15 8.18 9.21
N LEU A 68 0.08 7.85 9.94
CA LEU A 68 -0.12 8.29 11.31
C LEU A 68 0.53 7.35 12.33
N VAL A 69 0.44 6.05 12.12
CA VAL A 69 0.93 5.04 13.07
C VAL A 69 2.28 4.48 12.67
N GLY A 70 2.53 4.33 11.36
CA GLY A 70 3.75 3.71 10.84
C GLY A 70 5.04 4.27 11.43
N PRO A 71 5.30 5.59 11.38
CA PRO A 71 6.55 6.19 11.90
C PRO A 71 6.75 5.98 13.40
N PHE A 72 5.67 5.82 14.17
CA PHE A 72 5.72 5.69 15.63
C PHE A 72 5.73 4.24 16.11
N ALA A 73 5.32 3.28 15.28
CA ALA A 73 5.24 1.87 15.66
C ALA A 73 6.60 1.31 16.12
N GLY A 74 7.69 1.72 15.47
CA GLY A 74 9.05 1.31 15.84
C GLY A 74 9.43 1.70 17.27
N VAL A 75 9.06 2.90 17.71
CA VAL A 75 9.37 3.43 19.06
C VAL A 75 8.78 2.56 20.17
N TRP A 76 7.59 2.01 19.95
CA TRP A 76 6.96 1.14 20.93
C TRP A 76 7.49 -0.29 20.87
N LEU A 77 7.89 -0.76 19.67
CA LEU A 77 8.46 -2.09 19.47
C LEU A 77 9.82 -2.27 20.15
N ASP A 78 10.58 -1.21 20.34
CA ASP A 78 11.85 -1.25 21.08
C ASP A 78 11.66 -1.53 22.58
N ARG A 79 10.43 -1.42 23.09
CA ARG A 79 10.08 -1.64 24.50
C ARG A 79 9.35 -2.94 24.78
N TRP A 80 8.75 -3.55 23.76
CA TRP A 80 7.86 -4.69 23.90
C TRP A 80 8.45 -5.93 23.27
N SER A 81 8.26 -7.09 23.91
CA SER A 81 8.57 -8.37 23.28
C SER A 81 7.87 -8.47 21.92
N ARG A 82 8.63 -8.59 20.86
CA ARG A 82 8.10 -8.67 19.48
C ARG A 82 7.17 -9.86 19.31
N ARG A 83 7.47 -10.98 20.00
CA ARG A 83 6.57 -12.14 20.06
C ARG A 83 5.20 -11.77 20.67
N GLN A 84 5.18 -11.05 21.80
CA GLN A 84 3.93 -10.62 22.42
C GLN A 84 3.17 -9.64 21.55
N VAL A 85 3.86 -8.70 20.90
CA VAL A 85 3.24 -7.77 19.94
C VAL A 85 2.58 -8.55 18.80
N LEU A 86 3.28 -9.50 18.17
CA LEU A 86 2.75 -10.31 17.10
C LEU A 86 1.53 -11.14 17.53
N LEU A 87 1.59 -11.73 18.73
CA LEU A 87 0.49 -12.53 19.28
C LEU A 87 -0.72 -11.65 19.59
N LEU A 88 -0.54 -10.63 20.43
CA LEU A 88 -1.65 -9.77 20.88
C LEU A 88 -2.26 -8.98 19.72
N ALA A 89 -1.43 -8.44 18.82
CA ALA A 89 -1.93 -7.69 17.67
C ALA A 89 -2.81 -8.56 16.76
N ASN A 90 -2.43 -9.81 16.49
CA ASN A 90 -3.26 -10.71 15.69
C ASN A 90 -4.56 -11.11 16.41
N VAL A 91 -4.54 -11.34 17.73
CA VAL A 91 -5.75 -11.60 18.54
C VAL A 91 -6.66 -10.37 18.56
N ILE A 92 -6.11 -9.18 18.82
CA ILE A 92 -6.87 -7.92 18.79
C ILE A 92 -7.50 -7.70 17.42
N ARG A 93 -6.76 -7.96 16.34
CA ARG A 93 -7.30 -7.83 14.97
C ARG A 93 -8.44 -8.80 14.72
N ALA A 94 -8.35 -10.05 15.18
CA ALA A 94 -9.46 -11.00 15.10
C ALA A 94 -10.72 -10.49 15.81
N GLY A 95 -10.58 -9.86 16.99
CA GLY A 95 -11.68 -9.21 17.69
C GLY A 95 -12.22 -7.97 16.94
N LEU A 96 -11.32 -7.14 16.37
CA LEU A 96 -11.72 -5.94 15.65
C LEU A 96 -12.43 -6.26 14.32
N VAL A 97 -12.02 -7.28 13.59
CA VAL A 97 -12.75 -7.70 12.37
C VAL A 97 -14.11 -8.29 12.70
N ALA A 98 -14.26 -8.96 13.85
CA ALA A 98 -15.57 -9.41 14.34
C ALA A 98 -16.46 -8.21 14.72
N LEU A 99 -15.90 -7.18 15.34
CA LEU A 99 -16.60 -5.92 15.60
C LEU A 99 -17.05 -5.25 14.31
N VAL A 100 -16.16 -5.12 13.31
CA VAL A 100 -16.50 -4.55 12.00
C VAL A 100 -17.60 -5.35 11.32
N ALA A 101 -17.51 -6.68 11.33
CA ALA A 101 -18.56 -7.55 10.79
C ALA A 101 -19.92 -7.33 11.50
N GLY A 102 -19.91 -7.20 12.83
CA GLY A 102 -21.11 -6.86 13.63
C GLY A 102 -21.72 -5.50 13.25
N LEU A 103 -20.87 -4.47 13.05
CA LEU A 103 -21.32 -3.14 12.60
C LEU A 103 -21.94 -3.19 11.19
N VAL A 104 -21.35 -4.00 10.28
CA VAL A 104 -21.90 -4.22 8.94
C VAL A 104 -23.30 -4.84 9.03
N LEU A 105 -23.45 -5.91 9.81
CA LEU A 105 -24.74 -6.61 9.99
C LEU A 105 -25.80 -5.73 10.69
N ALA A 106 -25.37 -4.86 11.61
CA ALA A 106 -26.26 -3.93 12.28
C ALA A 106 -26.65 -2.72 11.41
N GLY A 107 -26.19 -2.67 10.15
CA GLY A 107 -26.45 -1.54 9.26
C GLY A 107 -25.76 -0.24 9.68
N VAL A 108 -24.80 -0.29 10.62
CA VAL A 108 -24.11 0.91 11.12
C VAL A 108 -23.14 1.41 10.04
N ALA A 109 -23.36 2.64 9.61
CA ALA A 109 -22.51 3.37 8.68
C ALA A 109 -21.87 4.60 9.36
N GLY A 110 -20.98 5.28 8.65
CA GLY A 110 -20.36 6.52 9.12
C GLY A 110 -19.20 6.31 10.09
N ILE A 111 -19.03 7.25 11.02
CA ILE A 111 -17.80 7.41 11.81
C ILE A 111 -17.42 6.16 12.61
N ALA A 112 -18.38 5.45 13.21
CA ALA A 112 -18.10 4.27 14.03
C ALA A 112 -17.52 3.13 13.20
N PHE A 113 -18.07 2.88 12.01
CA PHE A 113 -17.58 1.88 11.07
C PHE A 113 -16.17 2.23 10.56
N TYR A 114 -15.97 3.47 10.12
CA TYR A 114 -14.66 3.94 9.64
C TYR A 114 -13.60 3.92 10.75
N ALA A 115 -13.96 4.33 11.97
CA ALA A 115 -13.06 4.29 13.12
C ALA A 115 -12.64 2.85 13.48
N ALA A 116 -13.58 1.91 13.49
CA ALA A 116 -13.27 0.50 13.76
C ALA A 116 -12.33 -0.09 12.69
N GLY A 117 -12.59 0.20 11.40
CA GLY A 117 -11.71 -0.19 10.30
C GLY A 117 -10.30 0.44 10.41
N LEU A 118 -10.25 1.74 10.74
CA LEU A 118 -8.99 2.47 10.94
C LEU A 118 -8.16 1.86 12.07
N VAL A 119 -8.78 1.53 13.20
CA VAL A 119 -8.08 0.89 14.33
C VAL A 119 -7.57 -0.49 13.93
N ALA A 120 -8.39 -1.31 13.25
CA ALA A 120 -7.97 -2.64 12.82
C ALA A 120 -6.75 -2.58 11.88
N LEU A 121 -6.74 -1.64 10.94
CA LEU A 121 -5.62 -1.44 10.01
C LEU A 121 -4.41 -0.78 10.68
N SER A 122 -4.62 0.06 11.72
CA SER A 122 -3.54 0.64 12.51
C SER A 122 -2.76 -0.42 13.28
N VAL A 123 -3.44 -1.41 13.86
CA VAL A 123 -2.80 -2.53 14.54
C VAL A 123 -1.89 -3.32 13.61
N ASN A 124 -2.21 -3.40 12.32
CA ASN A 124 -1.36 -4.06 11.34
C ASN A 124 0.05 -3.42 11.22
N ARG A 125 0.19 -2.12 11.49
CA ARG A 125 1.51 -1.46 11.46
C ARG A 125 2.47 -2.06 12.47
N PHE A 126 1.97 -2.39 13.66
CA PHE A 126 2.77 -3.06 14.70
C PHE A 126 3.16 -4.48 14.28
N VAL A 127 2.25 -5.21 13.62
CA VAL A 127 2.56 -6.57 13.10
C VAL A 127 3.69 -6.51 12.08
N LEU A 128 3.59 -5.64 11.06
CA LEU A 128 4.59 -5.54 10.02
C LEU A 128 5.96 -5.08 10.56
N ALA A 129 5.97 -4.12 11.47
CA ALA A 129 7.18 -3.64 12.10
C ALA A 129 7.82 -4.73 13.00
N ALA A 130 7.02 -5.46 13.79
CA ALA A 130 7.50 -6.56 14.63
C ALA A 130 8.04 -7.74 13.82
N LEU A 131 7.39 -8.09 12.69
CA LEU A 131 7.89 -9.11 11.75
C LEU A 131 9.24 -8.73 11.16
N SER A 132 9.43 -7.48 10.78
CA SER A 132 10.69 -7.00 10.21
C SER A 132 11.78 -6.92 11.27
N ALA A 133 11.46 -6.44 12.47
CA ALA A 133 12.39 -6.37 13.58
C ALA A 133 12.79 -7.75 14.14
N GLY A 134 11.89 -8.73 14.12
CA GLY A 134 12.14 -10.11 14.58
C GLY A 134 12.93 -10.97 13.59
N LEU A 135 13.00 -10.57 12.31
CA LEU A 135 13.63 -11.36 11.25
C LEU A 135 15.10 -11.71 11.50
N PRO A 136 15.97 -10.80 11.99
CA PRO A 136 17.38 -11.12 12.26
C PRO A 136 17.57 -12.24 13.26
N HIS A 137 16.65 -12.50 14.18
CA HIS A 137 16.71 -13.57 15.16
C HIS A 137 16.43 -14.96 14.58
N THR A 138 15.91 -15.03 13.35
CA THR A 138 15.50 -16.28 12.69
C THR A 138 16.43 -16.71 11.57
N THR A 139 17.46 -15.91 11.25
CA THR A 139 18.40 -16.17 10.17
C THR A 139 19.80 -15.66 10.54
N ASP A 140 20.81 -16.11 9.80
CA ASP A 140 22.18 -15.64 9.90
C ASP A 140 22.39 -14.33 9.11
N GLU A 141 23.38 -13.56 9.51
CA GLU A 141 23.70 -12.25 8.95
C GLU A 141 23.90 -12.27 7.42
N PRO A 142 24.64 -13.24 6.82
CA PRO A 142 24.80 -13.30 5.36
C PRO A 142 23.51 -13.58 4.59
N SER A 143 22.51 -14.22 5.21
CA SER A 143 21.25 -14.57 4.58
C SER A 143 20.14 -13.53 4.82
N LEU A 144 20.38 -12.51 5.66
CA LEU A 144 19.37 -11.56 6.12
C LEU A 144 18.70 -10.79 4.96
N VAL A 145 19.49 -10.36 3.96
CA VAL A 145 18.96 -9.64 2.78
C VAL A 145 18.01 -10.55 2.00
N SER A 146 18.39 -11.80 1.77
CA SER A 146 17.55 -12.78 1.07
C SER A 146 16.31 -13.15 1.88
N ALA A 147 16.46 -13.32 3.20
CA ALA A 147 15.36 -13.60 4.12
C ALA A 147 14.33 -12.46 4.12
N ASN A 148 14.79 -11.21 4.14
CA ASN A 148 13.92 -10.05 4.07
C ASN A 148 13.19 -9.96 2.71
N ALA A 149 13.90 -10.19 1.61
CA ALA A 149 13.30 -10.20 0.27
C ALA A 149 12.23 -11.29 0.15
N VAL A 150 12.53 -12.53 0.54
CA VAL A 150 11.57 -13.65 0.54
C VAL A 150 10.37 -13.34 1.43
N SER A 151 10.62 -12.89 2.65
CA SER A 151 9.57 -12.61 3.64
C SER A 151 8.63 -11.49 3.15
N THR A 152 9.15 -10.36 2.70
CA THR A 152 8.34 -9.22 2.27
C THR A 152 7.58 -9.49 0.98
N THR A 153 8.22 -10.12 -0.01
CA THR A 153 7.58 -10.43 -1.30
C THR A 153 6.49 -11.47 -1.14
N SER A 154 6.77 -12.59 -0.45
CA SER A 154 5.76 -13.63 -0.27
C SER A 154 4.61 -13.15 0.61
N GLY A 155 4.87 -12.27 1.57
CA GLY A 155 3.82 -11.63 2.35
C GLY A 155 2.92 -10.74 1.49
N ALA A 156 3.49 -9.92 0.60
CA ALA A 156 2.71 -9.11 -0.33
C ALA A 156 1.85 -9.98 -1.26
N VAL A 157 2.42 -11.08 -1.78
CA VAL A 157 1.67 -12.07 -2.58
C VAL A 157 0.53 -12.68 -1.76
N ALA A 158 0.77 -13.05 -0.50
CA ALA A 158 -0.28 -13.59 0.38
C ALA A 158 -1.44 -12.60 0.57
N GLY A 159 -1.15 -11.30 0.70
CA GLY A 159 -2.17 -10.25 0.75
C GLY A 159 -3.01 -10.17 -0.51
N VAL A 160 -2.37 -10.18 -1.68
CA VAL A 160 -3.07 -10.19 -2.97
C VAL A 160 -3.94 -11.45 -3.14
N VAL A 161 -3.40 -12.62 -2.79
CA VAL A 161 -4.14 -13.89 -2.85
C VAL A 161 -5.33 -13.88 -1.89
N GLY A 162 -5.15 -13.34 -0.67
CA GLY A 162 -6.23 -13.19 0.31
C GLY A 162 -7.36 -12.28 -0.21
N GLY A 163 -7.01 -11.14 -0.79
CA GLY A 163 -7.97 -10.22 -1.41
C GLY A 163 -8.71 -10.85 -2.59
N GLY A 164 -7.99 -11.53 -3.47
CA GLY A 164 -8.58 -12.27 -4.60
C GLY A 164 -9.51 -13.41 -4.15
N ALA A 165 -9.11 -14.19 -3.15
CA ALA A 165 -9.93 -15.25 -2.57
C ALA A 165 -11.23 -14.69 -1.96
N ALA A 166 -11.14 -13.55 -1.28
CA ALA A 166 -12.29 -12.87 -0.72
C ALA A 166 -13.29 -12.42 -1.80
N ILE A 167 -12.79 -11.81 -2.88
CA ILE A 167 -13.63 -11.38 -4.01
C ILE A 167 -14.30 -12.61 -4.66
N ALA A 168 -13.55 -13.70 -4.90
CA ALA A 168 -14.08 -14.91 -5.45
C ALA A 168 -15.17 -15.54 -4.55
N LEU A 169 -14.96 -15.57 -3.23
CA LEU A 169 -15.95 -16.04 -2.27
C LEU A 169 -17.22 -15.20 -2.28
N LEU A 170 -17.10 -13.88 -2.41
CA LEU A 170 -18.24 -12.96 -2.47
C LEU A 170 -19.13 -13.23 -3.68
N GLN A 171 -18.56 -13.68 -4.81
CA GLN A 171 -19.34 -14.06 -5.99
C GLN A 171 -20.16 -15.35 -5.79
N MET A 172 -19.70 -16.23 -4.89
CA MET A 172 -20.40 -17.48 -4.56
C MET A 172 -21.51 -17.31 -3.52
N VAL A 173 -21.39 -16.25 -2.70
CA VAL A 173 -22.36 -15.89 -1.67
C VAL A 173 -23.09 -14.63 -2.15
N GLN A 174 -24.42 -14.65 -2.16
CA GLN A 174 -25.19 -13.46 -2.58
C GLN A 174 -24.70 -12.23 -1.83
N GLY A 175 -24.31 -11.19 -2.57
CA GLY A 175 -23.73 -9.95 -2.03
C GLY A 175 -24.68 -9.25 -1.06
N GLY A 176 -24.20 -8.18 -0.44
CA GLY A 176 -24.90 -7.39 0.57
C GLY A 176 -24.21 -7.45 1.92
N ASP A 177 -24.81 -6.84 2.94
CA ASP A 177 -24.20 -6.71 4.26
C ASP A 177 -23.77 -8.05 4.86
N ALA A 178 -24.58 -9.11 4.71
CA ALA A 178 -24.25 -10.44 5.21
C ALA A 178 -23.00 -11.04 4.53
N GLY A 179 -22.86 -10.87 3.21
CA GLY A 179 -21.71 -11.34 2.46
C GLY A 179 -20.42 -10.61 2.89
N PHE A 180 -20.48 -9.29 2.97
CA PHE A 180 -19.32 -8.48 3.41
C PHE A 180 -18.95 -8.74 4.87
N ALA A 181 -19.94 -8.90 5.75
CA ALA A 181 -19.70 -9.24 7.15
C ALA A 181 -19.09 -10.64 7.32
N GLY A 182 -19.61 -11.63 6.59
CA GLY A 182 -19.05 -12.99 6.58
C GLY A 182 -17.61 -13.01 6.08
N MET A 183 -17.32 -12.24 5.04
CA MET A 183 -15.98 -12.07 4.50
C MET A 183 -15.04 -11.39 5.49
N ALA A 184 -15.47 -10.29 6.14
CA ALA A 184 -14.69 -9.64 7.19
C ALA A 184 -14.40 -10.61 8.35
N LEU A 185 -15.42 -11.34 8.81
CA LEU A 185 -15.29 -12.31 9.91
C LEU A 185 -14.36 -13.47 9.54
N SER A 186 -14.37 -13.94 8.28
CA SER A 186 -13.48 -15.02 7.83
C SER A 186 -12.00 -14.66 7.96
N SER A 187 -11.64 -13.37 7.90
CA SER A 187 -10.27 -12.90 8.11
C SER A 187 -9.77 -13.12 9.56
N ALA A 188 -10.67 -13.35 10.51
CA ALA A 188 -10.26 -13.68 11.88
C ALA A 188 -9.52 -15.03 11.97
N LEU A 189 -9.88 -16.01 11.13
CA LEU A 189 -9.24 -17.32 11.13
C LEU A 189 -7.73 -17.25 10.83
N PRO A 190 -7.27 -16.65 9.73
CA PRO A 190 -5.83 -16.52 9.47
C PRO A 190 -5.12 -15.65 10.54
N TYR A 191 -5.76 -14.65 11.15
CA TYR A 191 -5.16 -13.91 12.26
C TYR A 191 -4.97 -14.77 13.50
N LEU A 192 -5.96 -15.56 13.89
CA LEU A 192 -5.85 -16.49 15.02
C LEU A 192 -4.83 -17.60 14.73
N ALA A 193 -4.78 -18.10 13.51
CA ALA A 193 -3.75 -19.06 13.09
C ALA A 193 -2.33 -18.43 13.16
N ALA A 194 -2.17 -17.17 12.73
CA ALA A 194 -0.90 -16.45 12.88
C ALA A 194 -0.50 -16.29 14.36
N ALA A 195 -1.46 -15.96 15.23
CA ALA A 195 -1.23 -15.88 16.66
C ALA A 195 -0.81 -17.23 17.27
N ALA A 196 -1.45 -18.32 16.84
CA ALA A 196 -1.09 -19.68 17.29
C ALA A 196 0.34 -20.08 16.84
N VAL A 197 0.72 -19.77 15.60
CA VAL A 197 2.09 -20.03 15.09
C VAL A 197 3.12 -19.23 15.89
N VAL A 198 2.88 -17.96 16.17
CA VAL A 198 3.76 -17.09 16.97
C VAL A 198 3.85 -17.59 18.43
N ALA A 199 2.79 -18.14 18.98
CA ALA A 199 2.82 -18.69 20.34
C ALA A 199 3.86 -19.78 20.53
N GLY A 200 4.29 -20.45 19.44
CA GLY A 200 5.36 -21.46 19.44
C GLY A 200 6.78 -20.92 19.62
N PHE A 201 7.00 -19.60 19.57
CA PHE A 201 8.28 -19.00 19.95
C PHE A 201 8.39 -18.81 21.47
N ASP A 202 9.63 -18.86 22.01
CA ASP A 202 9.89 -18.44 23.37
C ASP A 202 9.69 -16.93 23.53
N ARG A 203 9.33 -16.50 24.74
CA ARG A 203 8.92 -15.10 25.00
C ARG A 203 9.96 -14.05 24.62
N ALA A 204 11.25 -14.36 24.79
CA ALA A 204 12.36 -13.44 24.49
C ALA A 204 13.04 -13.69 23.14
N TYR A 205 12.69 -14.77 22.42
CA TYR A 205 13.42 -15.23 21.24
C TYR A 205 13.51 -14.20 20.09
N LEU A 206 12.44 -13.45 19.86
CA LEU A 206 12.39 -12.44 18.77
C LEU A 206 12.91 -11.05 19.20
N GLY A 207 13.45 -10.94 20.43
CA GLY A 207 13.95 -9.69 20.99
C GLY A 207 12.85 -8.77 21.58
N PRO A 208 13.23 -7.57 22.02
CA PRO A 208 14.55 -6.95 21.89
C PRO A 208 15.60 -7.56 22.84
N ASP A 209 16.82 -7.76 22.37
CA ASP A 209 17.91 -8.38 23.15
C ASP A 209 18.40 -7.45 24.27
N HIS A 210 18.33 -6.15 24.04
CA HIS A 210 18.63 -5.13 25.02
C HIS A 210 17.55 -4.06 24.96
N MET A 211 17.04 -3.63 26.12
CA MET A 211 16.21 -2.42 26.20
C MET A 211 17.10 -1.25 25.79
N ALA A 212 17.00 -0.81 24.54
CA ALA A 212 17.80 0.28 24.00
C ALA A 212 17.76 1.51 24.93
N GLY A 213 18.92 1.99 25.34
CA GLY A 213 19.05 3.04 26.35
C GLY A 213 18.52 4.41 25.92
N ALA A 214 18.26 4.65 24.65
CA ALA A 214 17.67 5.89 24.15
C ALA A 214 16.17 5.73 23.96
N ARG A 215 15.40 6.19 24.91
CA ARG A 215 13.92 6.22 24.84
C ARG A 215 13.49 7.36 23.91
N LEU A 216 13.41 7.10 22.61
CA LEU A 216 12.81 8.05 21.68
C LEU A 216 11.35 8.31 22.11
N THR A 217 11.01 9.57 22.34
CA THR A 217 9.64 10.01 22.58
C THR A 217 8.95 10.33 21.24
N ALA A 218 7.63 10.35 21.23
CA ALA A 218 6.88 10.77 20.04
C ALA A 218 7.31 12.18 19.57
N ARG A 219 7.67 13.06 20.51
CA ARG A 219 8.19 14.41 20.21
C ARG A 219 9.55 14.35 19.50
N GLU A 220 10.43 13.45 19.92
CA GLU A 220 11.76 13.28 19.27
C GLU A 220 11.61 12.67 17.87
N VAL A 221 10.66 11.73 17.66
CA VAL A 221 10.33 11.23 16.33
C VAL A 221 9.82 12.36 15.43
N ALA A 222 8.87 13.18 15.91
CA ALA A 222 8.36 14.32 15.15
C ALA A 222 9.46 15.36 14.87
N ALA A 223 10.33 15.65 15.85
CA ALA A 223 11.49 16.52 15.65
C ALA A 223 12.48 15.94 14.64
N GLY A 224 12.69 14.61 14.68
CA GLY A 224 13.51 13.89 13.71
C GLY A 224 12.93 13.97 12.29
N MET A 225 11.62 13.83 12.12
CA MET A 225 10.95 14.02 10.82
C MET A 225 11.11 15.45 10.31
N LEU A 226 10.98 16.46 11.18
CA LEU A 226 11.19 17.86 10.79
C LEU A 226 12.64 18.11 10.37
N ALA A 227 13.62 17.55 11.10
CA ALA A 227 15.03 17.60 10.72
C ALA A 227 15.28 16.90 9.38
N GLY A 228 14.67 15.73 9.14
CA GLY A 228 14.71 15.02 7.86
C GLY A 228 14.12 15.86 6.72
N ALA A 229 12.97 16.50 6.94
CA ALA A 229 12.37 17.38 5.94
C ALA A 229 13.26 18.56 5.58
N ARG A 230 13.87 19.22 6.59
CA ARG A 230 14.84 20.30 6.36
C ARG A 230 16.08 19.82 5.60
N HIS A 231 16.57 18.63 5.94
CA HIS A 231 17.71 18.04 5.25
C HIS A 231 17.41 17.80 3.77
N VAL A 232 16.22 17.24 3.44
CA VAL A 232 15.78 17.06 2.04
C VAL A 232 15.72 18.39 1.29
N LEU A 233 15.16 19.43 1.89
CA LEU A 233 15.04 20.75 1.25
C LEU A 233 16.42 21.38 0.96
N ALA A 234 17.45 21.03 1.73
CA ALA A 234 18.82 21.44 1.49
C ALA A 234 19.51 20.66 0.34
N HIS A 235 18.93 19.52 -0.11
CA HIS A 235 19.49 18.67 -1.15
C HIS A 235 18.58 18.67 -2.39
N PRO A 236 18.86 19.49 -3.43
CA PRO A 236 17.98 19.67 -4.59
C PRO A 236 17.57 18.36 -5.28
N PRO A 237 18.44 17.32 -5.46
CA PRO A 237 18.03 16.07 -6.07
C PRO A 237 16.99 15.32 -5.22
N ALA A 238 17.16 15.29 -3.90
CA ALA A 238 16.21 14.66 -2.98
C ALA A 238 14.88 15.42 -2.94
N ALA A 239 14.92 16.75 -2.90
CA ALA A 239 13.73 17.59 -2.94
C ALA A 239 12.94 17.41 -4.24
N ALA A 240 13.64 17.38 -5.40
CA ALA A 240 13.03 17.11 -6.69
C ALA A 240 12.36 15.72 -6.73
N ALA A 241 13.02 14.70 -6.20
CA ALA A 241 12.49 13.34 -6.15
C ALA A 241 11.23 13.26 -5.28
N LEU A 242 11.21 13.89 -4.09
CA LEU A 242 10.02 13.93 -3.24
C LEU A 242 8.87 14.73 -3.87
N LEU A 243 9.17 15.85 -4.54
CA LEU A 243 8.15 16.61 -5.27
C LEU A 243 7.55 15.79 -6.42
N ALA A 244 8.40 15.13 -7.21
CA ALA A 244 7.94 14.30 -8.33
C ALA A 244 7.02 13.15 -7.88
N ILE A 245 7.41 12.43 -6.81
CA ILE A 245 6.57 11.33 -6.29
C ILE A 245 5.29 11.86 -5.66
N SER A 246 5.30 13.00 -4.98
CA SER A 246 4.10 13.61 -4.40
C SER A 246 3.12 14.05 -5.48
N LEU A 247 3.57 14.73 -6.54
CA LEU A 247 2.73 15.12 -7.66
C LEU A 247 2.19 13.87 -8.40
N HIS A 248 3.04 12.86 -8.61
CA HIS A 248 2.59 11.57 -9.15
C HIS A 248 1.49 10.96 -8.27
N ARG A 249 1.66 10.94 -6.94
CA ARG A 249 0.67 10.38 -6.00
C ARG A 249 -0.64 11.15 -5.99
N LEU A 250 -0.57 12.48 -6.15
CA LEU A 250 -1.75 13.32 -6.30
C LEU A 250 -2.55 12.91 -7.56
N CYS A 251 -1.89 12.86 -8.71
CA CYS A 251 -2.49 12.44 -9.97
C CYS A 251 -3.03 11.00 -9.89
N TYR A 252 -2.24 10.10 -9.30
CA TYR A 252 -2.61 8.70 -9.09
C TYR A 252 -3.88 8.56 -8.25
N GLY A 253 -3.99 9.31 -7.14
CA GLY A 253 -5.17 9.26 -6.28
C GLY A 253 -6.43 9.79 -6.96
N LEU A 254 -6.33 10.89 -7.71
CA LEU A 254 -7.43 11.43 -8.50
C LEU A 254 -7.94 10.41 -9.53
N LEU A 255 -7.02 9.77 -10.29
CA LEU A 255 -7.37 8.72 -11.26
C LEU A 255 -7.96 7.48 -10.59
N THR A 256 -7.45 7.11 -9.41
CA THR A 256 -7.97 5.96 -8.65
C THR A 256 -9.43 6.19 -8.25
N LEU A 257 -9.76 7.36 -7.70
CA LEU A 257 -11.13 7.69 -7.33
C LEU A 257 -12.04 7.75 -8.56
N MET A 258 -11.58 8.39 -9.63
CA MET A 258 -12.33 8.48 -10.89
C MET A 258 -12.62 7.07 -11.44
N THR A 259 -11.62 6.22 -11.55
CA THR A 259 -11.77 4.83 -12.01
C THR A 259 -12.78 4.06 -11.16
N LEU A 260 -12.70 4.22 -9.86
CA LEU A 260 -13.58 3.54 -8.92
C LEU A 260 -15.04 3.99 -9.10
N LEU A 261 -15.31 5.30 -9.21
CA LEU A 261 -16.65 5.81 -9.44
C LEU A 261 -17.21 5.37 -10.81
N LEU A 262 -16.35 5.31 -11.84
CA LEU A 262 -16.74 4.79 -13.16
C LEU A 262 -17.19 3.33 -13.07
N TYR A 263 -16.43 2.46 -12.46
CA TYR A 263 -16.79 1.04 -12.33
C TYR A 263 -17.96 0.81 -11.38
N ARG A 264 -18.18 1.70 -10.44
CA ARG A 264 -19.31 1.62 -9.54
C ARG A 264 -20.62 2.09 -10.19
N ASN A 265 -20.61 3.22 -10.92
CA ASN A 265 -21.83 3.94 -11.30
C ASN A 265 -22.04 4.00 -12.81
N THR A 266 -20.99 3.86 -13.64
CA THR A 266 -21.05 4.01 -15.09
C THR A 266 -20.82 2.70 -15.83
N PHE A 267 -19.75 1.98 -15.51
CA PHE A 267 -19.44 0.66 -16.08
C PHE A 267 -20.08 -0.44 -15.24
N VAL A 268 -21.39 -0.39 -15.05
CA VAL A 268 -22.13 -1.35 -14.19
C VAL A 268 -22.35 -2.67 -14.93
N SER A 269 -22.67 -2.61 -16.21
CA SER A 269 -22.84 -3.77 -17.09
C SER A 269 -21.73 -3.78 -18.13
N GLY A 270 -21.03 -4.90 -18.24
CA GLY A 270 -19.97 -5.12 -19.22
C GLY A 270 -20.18 -6.40 -20.00
N GLY A 271 -19.38 -6.61 -21.06
CA GLY A 271 -19.33 -7.89 -21.77
C GLY A 271 -18.48 -8.92 -21.01
N ASP A 272 -18.43 -10.14 -21.54
CA ASP A 272 -17.67 -11.25 -20.94
C ASP A 272 -16.17 -10.95 -20.80
N LEU A 273 -15.61 -10.16 -21.71
CA LEU A 273 -14.18 -9.83 -21.75
C LEU A 273 -13.81 -8.60 -20.89
N PHE A 274 -14.76 -7.68 -20.68
CA PHE A 274 -14.59 -6.48 -19.85
C PHE A 274 -15.85 -6.32 -18.98
N PRO A 275 -15.94 -7.07 -17.88
CA PRO A 275 -17.08 -6.99 -16.98
C PRO A 275 -17.16 -5.64 -16.28
N GLY A 276 -18.34 -5.28 -15.85
CA GLY A 276 -18.59 -4.08 -15.06
C GLY A 276 -18.42 -4.31 -13.56
N GLY A 277 -18.64 -3.26 -12.78
CA GLY A 277 -18.67 -3.34 -11.32
C GLY A 277 -17.37 -3.77 -10.67
N LEU A 278 -17.49 -4.53 -9.58
CA LEU A 278 -16.33 -4.98 -8.79
C LEU A 278 -15.37 -5.88 -9.58
N VAL A 279 -15.89 -6.71 -10.47
CA VAL A 279 -15.06 -7.63 -11.27
C VAL A 279 -14.19 -6.84 -12.24
N GLY A 280 -14.78 -5.89 -12.97
CA GLY A 280 -14.04 -5.03 -13.89
C GLY A 280 -13.03 -4.12 -13.17
N LEU A 281 -13.36 -3.64 -11.96
CA LEU A 281 -12.36 -2.96 -11.13
C LEU A 281 -11.21 -3.91 -10.77
N GLY A 282 -11.51 -5.17 -10.48
CA GLY A 282 -10.51 -6.21 -10.25
C GLY A 282 -9.56 -6.39 -11.43
N GLU A 283 -10.07 -6.30 -12.67
CA GLU A 283 -9.25 -6.34 -13.89
C GLU A 283 -8.32 -5.14 -14.00
N VAL A 284 -8.80 -3.93 -13.70
CA VAL A 284 -7.95 -2.73 -13.67
C VAL A 284 -6.83 -2.87 -12.64
N LEU A 285 -7.15 -3.38 -11.45
CA LEU A 285 -6.16 -3.62 -10.40
C LEU A 285 -5.16 -4.71 -10.81
N GLY A 286 -5.63 -5.78 -11.45
CA GLY A 286 -4.78 -6.84 -12.01
C GLY A 286 -3.85 -6.31 -13.10
N ALA A 287 -4.38 -5.52 -14.03
CA ALA A 287 -3.57 -4.86 -15.07
C ALA A 287 -2.53 -3.92 -14.45
N SER A 288 -2.91 -3.14 -13.42
CA SER A 288 -1.98 -2.27 -12.70
C SER A 288 -0.87 -3.07 -11.99
N ALA A 289 -1.20 -4.21 -11.39
CA ALA A 289 -0.21 -5.10 -10.78
C ALA A 289 0.76 -5.67 -11.82
N LEU A 290 0.29 -6.06 -13.00
CA LEU A 290 1.14 -6.51 -14.12
C LEU A 290 2.06 -5.39 -14.59
N GLY A 291 1.54 -4.16 -14.73
CA GLY A 291 2.35 -2.98 -15.04
C GLY A 291 3.45 -2.74 -14.01
N THR A 292 3.11 -2.85 -12.72
CA THR A 292 4.05 -2.74 -11.59
C THR A 292 5.17 -3.78 -11.67
N LEU A 293 4.83 -5.04 -11.93
CA LEU A 293 5.81 -6.13 -12.07
C LEU A 293 6.73 -5.91 -13.27
N LEU A 294 6.17 -5.51 -14.42
CA LEU A 294 6.96 -5.20 -15.61
C LEU A 294 7.91 -4.03 -15.37
N ALA A 295 7.46 -2.98 -14.71
CA ALA A 295 8.30 -1.83 -14.36
C ALA A 295 9.48 -2.21 -13.46
N ALA A 296 9.27 -3.14 -12.50
CA ALA A 296 10.33 -3.63 -11.64
C ALA A 296 11.46 -4.33 -12.40
N GLY A 297 11.13 -5.05 -13.49
CA GLY A 297 12.11 -5.68 -14.38
C GLY A 297 12.77 -4.70 -15.36
N VAL A 298 11.97 -3.81 -15.96
CA VAL A 298 12.42 -2.91 -17.04
C VAL A 298 13.22 -1.72 -16.51
N THR A 299 12.78 -1.12 -15.39
CA THR A 299 13.38 0.12 -14.85
C THR A 299 14.88 0.00 -14.59
N PRO A 300 15.43 -1.05 -13.95
CA PRO A 300 16.86 -1.15 -13.72
C PRO A 300 17.68 -1.21 -15.01
N TRP A 301 17.12 -1.85 -16.05
CA TRP A 301 17.78 -1.95 -17.35
C TRP A 301 17.80 -0.60 -18.10
N VAL A 302 16.67 0.14 -18.10
CA VAL A 302 16.59 1.46 -18.76
C VAL A 302 17.45 2.48 -18.02
N VAL A 303 17.40 2.49 -16.68
CA VAL A 303 18.21 3.40 -15.84
C VAL A 303 19.70 3.24 -16.10
N ARG A 304 20.20 2.01 -16.33
CA ARG A 304 21.61 1.80 -16.70
C ARG A 304 21.99 2.44 -18.06
N ARG A 305 21.02 2.65 -18.98
CA ARG A 305 21.28 3.22 -20.30
C ARG A 305 21.14 4.73 -20.36
N ILE A 306 20.08 5.28 -19.74
CA ILE A 306 19.74 6.71 -19.90
C ILE A 306 19.78 7.50 -18.57
N GLY A 307 20.02 6.81 -17.44
CA GLY A 307 20.04 7.42 -16.12
C GLY A 307 18.66 7.59 -15.48
N LYS A 308 18.64 7.65 -14.13
CA LYS A 308 17.43 7.82 -13.33
C LYS A 308 16.63 9.09 -13.66
N PRO A 309 17.27 10.28 -13.81
CA PRO A 309 16.51 11.49 -14.04
C PRO A 309 15.75 11.49 -15.36
N ARG A 310 16.41 11.06 -16.46
CA ARG A 310 15.74 10.98 -17.77
C ARG A 310 14.61 9.95 -17.76
N TRP A 311 14.83 8.81 -17.12
CA TRP A 311 13.79 7.77 -17.03
C TRP A 311 12.57 8.27 -16.24
N THR A 312 12.77 8.97 -15.12
CA THR A 312 11.68 9.57 -14.33
C THR A 312 10.86 10.58 -15.17
N VAL A 313 11.54 11.44 -15.95
CA VAL A 313 10.85 12.39 -16.83
C VAL A 313 10.02 11.66 -17.90
N LEU A 314 10.58 10.63 -18.54
CA LEU A 314 9.88 9.84 -19.56
C LEU A 314 8.67 9.10 -18.97
N LEU A 315 8.80 8.55 -17.76
CA LEU A 315 7.68 7.90 -17.06
C LEU A 315 6.55 8.89 -16.74
N LEU A 316 6.88 10.05 -16.21
CA LEU A 316 5.87 11.07 -15.87
C LEU A 316 5.21 11.62 -17.14
N ALA A 317 5.99 12.02 -18.14
CA ALA A 317 5.44 12.57 -19.39
C ALA A 317 4.64 11.50 -20.17
N GLY A 318 5.22 10.32 -20.35
CA GLY A 318 4.54 9.20 -21.01
C GLY A 318 3.27 8.76 -20.29
N GLY A 319 3.31 8.75 -18.95
CA GLY A 319 2.13 8.50 -18.12
C GLY A 319 1.03 9.54 -18.35
N GLY A 320 1.37 10.82 -18.37
CA GLY A 320 0.41 11.90 -18.63
C GLY A 320 -0.27 11.78 -20.00
N PHE A 321 0.50 11.56 -21.06
CA PHE A 321 -0.04 11.35 -22.41
C PHE A 321 -0.89 10.07 -22.51
N ALA A 322 -0.44 8.98 -21.89
CA ALA A 322 -1.18 7.73 -21.90
C ALA A 322 -2.50 7.84 -21.14
N GLN A 323 -2.51 8.52 -19.99
CA GLN A 323 -3.75 8.73 -19.24
C GLN A 323 -4.76 9.60 -19.99
N LEU A 324 -4.29 10.62 -20.71
CA LEU A 324 -5.16 11.41 -21.60
C LEU A 324 -5.70 10.55 -22.75
N GLY A 325 -4.82 9.88 -23.49
CA GLY A 325 -5.23 9.11 -24.67
C GLY A 325 -6.15 7.93 -24.34
N LEU A 326 -5.88 7.22 -23.24
CA LEU A 326 -6.68 6.07 -22.82
C LEU A 326 -7.90 6.46 -21.98
N GLY A 327 -7.85 7.57 -21.24
CA GLY A 327 -8.96 8.00 -20.39
C GLY A 327 -10.05 8.77 -21.13
N LEU A 328 -9.70 9.59 -22.14
CA LEU A 328 -10.66 10.44 -22.86
C LEU A 328 -11.87 9.70 -23.47
N PRO A 329 -11.74 8.45 -23.96
CA PRO A 329 -12.90 7.73 -24.51
C PRO A 329 -13.94 7.33 -23.44
N PHE A 330 -13.57 7.28 -22.16
CA PHE A 330 -14.39 6.80 -21.04
C PHE A 330 -15.08 5.47 -21.33
N VAL A 331 -14.31 4.46 -21.76
CA VAL A 331 -14.78 3.10 -21.98
C VAL A 331 -13.95 2.09 -21.17
N ALA A 332 -14.56 1.00 -20.70
CA ALA A 332 -13.94 0.05 -19.80
C ALA A 332 -12.62 -0.53 -20.33
N PRO A 333 -12.46 -0.98 -21.59
CA PRO A 333 -11.21 -1.53 -22.10
C PRO A 333 -10.01 -0.57 -21.99
N THR A 334 -10.23 0.71 -22.28
CA THR A 334 -9.15 1.71 -22.22
C THR A 334 -8.76 2.02 -20.78
N PHE A 335 -9.69 1.92 -19.81
CA PHE A 335 -9.38 2.06 -18.39
C PHE A 335 -8.58 0.88 -17.85
N VAL A 336 -8.78 -0.34 -18.35
CA VAL A 336 -7.89 -1.48 -18.03
C VAL A 336 -6.48 -1.22 -18.53
N ALA A 337 -6.33 -0.75 -19.77
CA ALA A 337 -5.02 -0.37 -20.33
C ALA A 337 -4.39 0.82 -19.57
N ALA A 338 -5.19 1.83 -19.21
CA ALA A 338 -4.76 2.96 -18.38
C ALA A 338 -4.27 2.51 -17.01
N GLY A 339 -4.93 1.54 -16.38
CA GLY A 339 -4.53 0.91 -15.13
C GLY A 339 -3.15 0.25 -15.22
N PHE A 340 -2.90 -0.51 -16.31
CA PHE A 340 -1.58 -1.10 -16.56
C PHE A 340 -0.49 -0.03 -16.65
N VAL A 341 -0.70 1.02 -17.45
CA VAL A 341 0.26 2.13 -17.57
C VAL A 341 0.46 2.83 -16.24
N LEU A 342 -0.61 3.05 -15.47
CA LEU A 342 -0.55 3.71 -14.17
C LEU A 342 0.30 2.91 -13.18
N GLY A 343 0.14 1.59 -13.12
CA GLY A 343 0.96 0.71 -12.30
C GLY A 343 2.43 0.71 -12.73
N PHE A 344 2.69 0.69 -14.05
CA PHE A 344 4.04 0.76 -14.60
C PHE A 344 4.74 2.07 -14.23
N VAL A 345 4.08 3.21 -14.43
CA VAL A 345 4.61 4.53 -14.08
C VAL A 345 4.85 4.65 -12.58
N ALA A 346 3.88 4.23 -11.76
CA ALA A 346 3.97 4.30 -10.31
C ALA A 346 5.21 3.57 -9.77
N GLN A 347 5.43 2.34 -10.21
CA GLN A 347 6.57 1.54 -9.76
C GLN A 347 7.89 2.06 -10.32
N GLY A 348 7.92 2.45 -11.60
CA GLY A 348 9.12 2.98 -12.23
C GLY A 348 9.59 4.28 -11.56
N VAL A 349 8.68 5.21 -11.30
CA VAL A 349 8.97 6.46 -10.57
C VAL A 349 9.42 6.15 -9.14
N LYS A 350 8.72 5.23 -8.45
CA LYS A 350 9.08 4.84 -7.09
C LYS A 350 10.50 4.29 -7.01
N ILE A 351 10.90 3.38 -7.89
CA ILE A 351 12.26 2.81 -7.91
C ILE A 351 13.31 3.92 -8.11
N CYS A 352 13.07 4.85 -9.03
CA CYS A 352 13.99 5.96 -9.27
C CYS A 352 14.10 6.89 -8.06
N VAL A 353 12.96 7.25 -7.46
CA VAL A 353 12.91 8.15 -6.30
C VAL A 353 13.58 7.49 -5.09
N ASP A 354 13.25 6.23 -4.77
CA ASP A 354 13.86 5.48 -3.67
C ASP A 354 15.40 5.47 -3.80
N THR A 355 15.89 5.24 -5.03
CA THR A 355 17.33 5.21 -5.31
C THR A 355 17.98 6.58 -5.17
N VAL A 356 17.34 7.64 -5.71
CA VAL A 356 17.85 9.02 -5.58
C VAL A 356 17.93 9.44 -4.11
N LEU A 357 16.91 9.12 -3.31
CA LEU A 357 16.93 9.42 -1.87
C LEU A 357 18.05 8.68 -1.15
N GLN A 358 18.25 7.39 -1.47
CA GLN A 358 19.32 6.57 -0.87
C GLN A 358 20.72 7.12 -1.19
N GLU A 359 20.92 7.66 -2.39
CA GLU A 359 22.21 8.20 -2.84
C GLU A 359 22.48 9.64 -2.42
N SER A 360 21.40 10.44 -2.28
CA SER A 360 21.51 11.89 -2.00
C SER A 360 21.44 12.25 -0.52
N VAL A 361 21.11 11.28 0.34
CA VAL A 361 20.91 11.51 1.78
C VAL A 361 21.96 10.77 2.58
N GLU A 362 22.59 11.48 3.53
CA GLU A 362 23.55 10.92 4.47
C GLU A 362 22.93 9.80 5.31
N ASP A 363 23.73 8.79 5.68
CA ASP A 363 23.24 7.62 6.42
C ASP A 363 22.51 7.97 7.72
N ASP A 364 23.01 8.96 8.45
CA ASP A 364 22.42 9.44 9.72
C ASP A 364 21.03 10.06 9.56
N PHE A 365 20.69 10.56 8.38
CA PHE A 365 19.39 11.16 8.07
C PHE A 365 18.46 10.21 7.28
N ARG A 366 18.99 9.12 6.74
CA ARG A 366 18.24 8.24 5.83
C ARG A 366 16.91 7.76 6.43
N GLY A 367 16.91 7.27 7.65
CA GLY A 367 15.69 6.81 8.32
C GLY A 367 14.65 7.93 8.51
N ARG A 368 15.10 9.14 8.87
CA ARG A 368 14.23 10.31 9.04
C ARG A 368 13.63 10.78 7.72
N VAL A 369 14.43 10.79 6.67
CA VAL A 369 14.00 11.18 5.32
C VAL A 369 12.99 10.17 4.76
N PHE A 370 13.23 8.86 4.93
CA PHE A 370 12.27 7.83 4.51
C PHE A 370 10.95 7.90 5.30
N SER A 371 10.98 8.27 6.58
CA SER A 371 9.75 8.52 7.35
C SER A 371 8.95 9.71 6.78
N VAL A 372 9.63 10.78 6.38
CA VAL A 372 8.99 11.92 5.69
C VAL A 372 8.44 11.50 4.35
N TYR A 373 9.21 10.75 3.57
CA TYR A 373 8.80 10.21 2.28
C TYR A 373 7.53 9.36 2.39
N ASP A 374 7.49 8.38 3.30
CA ASP A 374 6.33 7.50 3.49
C ASP A 374 5.09 8.28 3.93
N THR A 375 5.28 9.28 4.80
CA THR A 375 4.20 10.17 5.21
C THR A 375 3.65 10.96 4.03
N LEU A 376 4.52 11.64 3.27
CA LEU A 376 4.13 12.40 2.08
C LEU A 376 3.44 11.51 1.04
N PHE A 377 3.99 10.33 0.79
CA PHE A 377 3.46 9.37 -0.17
C PHE A 377 2.01 8.99 0.12
N ASN A 378 1.67 8.75 1.38
CA ASN A 378 0.32 8.34 1.77
C ASN A 378 -0.61 9.53 1.98
N VAL A 379 -0.15 10.60 2.64
CA VAL A 379 -0.96 11.81 2.86
C VAL A 379 -1.37 12.46 1.53
N THR A 380 -0.43 12.58 0.59
CA THR A 380 -0.74 13.16 -0.73
C THR A 380 -1.81 12.36 -1.47
N PHE A 381 -1.77 11.03 -1.36
CA PHE A 381 -2.80 10.18 -1.95
C PHE A 381 -4.17 10.39 -1.30
N VAL A 382 -4.24 10.48 0.04
CA VAL A 382 -5.50 10.76 0.76
C VAL A 382 -6.03 12.15 0.39
N VAL A 383 -5.16 13.15 0.34
CA VAL A 383 -5.51 14.51 -0.10
C VAL A 383 -6.07 14.48 -1.53
N ALA A 384 -5.47 13.71 -2.43
CA ALA A 384 -5.96 13.54 -3.79
C ALA A 384 -7.38 12.95 -3.83
N LEU A 385 -7.66 11.94 -3.00
CA LEU A 385 -9.00 11.35 -2.91
C LEU A 385 -10.03 12.35 -2.39
N LEU A 386 -9.69 13.13 -1.36
CA LEU A 386 -10.58 14.17 -0.81
C LEU A 386 -10.83 15.30 -1.83
N LEU A 387 -9.78 15.76 -2.53
CA LEU A 387 -9.92 16.73 -3.61
C LEU A 387 -10.76 16.16 -4.76
N GLY A 388 -10.48 14.91 -5.15
CA GLY A 388 -11.29 14.24 -6.17
C GLY A 388 -12.76 14.13 -5.77
N ALA A 389 -13.03 13.77 -4.51
CA ALA A 389 -14.40 13.67 -3.98
C ALA A 389 -15.17 14.99 -4.00
N SER A 390 -14.48 16.13 -3.90
CA SER A 390 -15.12 17.46 -3.95
C SER A 390 -15.44 17.96 -5.36
N VAL A 391 -14.78 17.36 -6.41
CA VAL A 391 -14.92 17.87 -7.80
C VAL A 391 -15.49 16.83 -8.76
N LEU A 392 -15.42 15.53 -8.44
CA LEU A 392 -15.93 14.46 -9.29
C LEU A 392 -17.46 14.32 -9.14
N PRO A 393 -18.18 14.21 -10.26
CA PRO A 393 -19.58 13.81 -10.20
C PRO A 393 -19.70 12.34 -9.80
N PRO A 394 -20.87 11.91 -9.28
CA PRO A 394 -21.08 10.51 -8.90
C PRO A 394 -20.83 9.50 -10.02
N SER A 395 -21.04 9.89 -11.28
CA SER A 395 -20.74 9.05 -12.45
C SER A 395 -19.26 8.74 -12.62
N GLY A 396 -18.37 9.55 -12.07
CA GLY A 396 -16.93 9.47 -12.29
C GLY A 396 -16.45 10.06 -13.61
N ILE A 397 -17.34 10.51 -14.51
CA ILE A 397 -16.97 11.11 -15.81
C ILE A 397 -16.63 12.58 -15.61
N SER A 398 -15.35 12.93 -15.77
CA SER A 398 -14.90 14.33 -15.69
C SER A 398 -13.74 14.60 -16.66
N TYR A 399 -14.06 15.14 -17.81
CA TYR A 399 -13.04 15.58 -18.79
C TYR A 399 -12.11 16.66 -18.23
N PRO A 400 -12.60 17.70 -17.50
CA PRO A 400 -11.70 18.71 -16.92
C PRO A 400 -10.69 18.11 -15.94
N LEU A 401 -11.12 17.18 -15.07
CA LEU A 401 -10.23 16.54 -14.13
C LEU A 401 -9.18 15.68 -14.84
N LEU A 402 -9.59 14.92 -15.85
CA LEU A 402 -8.64 14.09 -16.63
C LEU A 402 -7.58 14.94 -17.32
N VAL A 403 -7.98 16.07 -17.91
CA VAL A 403 -7.04 17.04 -18.53
C VAL A 403 -6.13 17.65 -17.46
N ALA A 404 -6.67 18.04 -16.30
CA ALA A 404 -5.87 18.57 -15.19
C ALA A 404 -4.85 17.57 -14.68
N VAL A 405 -5.21 16.28 -14.59
CA VAL A 405 -4.27 15.20 -14.21
C VAL A 405 -3.19 15.02 -15.27
N GLY A 406 -3.54 14.98 -16.56
CA GLY A 406 -2.56 14.91 -17.64
C GLY A 406 -1.58 16.08 -17.61
N ALA A 407 -2.10 17.31 -17.46
CA ALA A 407 -1.27 18.51 -17.28
C ALA A 407 -0.41 18.43 -16.02
N GLY A 408 -0.93 17.91 -14.89
CA GLY A 408 -0.19 17.70 -13.65
C GLY A 408 1.01 16.77 -13.84
N TYR A 409 0.85 15.68 -14.57
CA TYR A 409 1.96 14.78 -14.94
C TYR A 409 3.02 15.47 -15.81
N LEU A 410 2.59 16.25 -16.81
CA LEU A 410 3.52 16.99 -17.68
C LEU A 410 4.26 18.08 -16.90
N LEU A 411 3.56 18.80 -16.01
CA LEU A 411 4.18 19.80 -15.12
C LEU A 411 5.18 19.14 -14.17
N ALA A 412 4.86 17.96 -13.63
CA ALA A 412 5.79 17.19 -12.80
C ALA A 412 7.04 16.78 -13.59
N ALA A 413 6.88 16.32 -14.84
CA ALA A 413 7.99 15.97 -15.73
C ALA A 413 8.90 17.17 -16.01
N VAL A 414 8.30 18.31 -16.41
CA VAL A 414 9.05 19.55 -16.72
C VAL A 414 9.72 20.11 -15.46
N GLY A 415 9.01 20.16 -14.33
CA GLY A 415 9.56 20.64 -13.06
C GLY A 415 10.75 19.80 -12.61
N TYR A 416 10.61 18.48 -12.65
CA TYR A 416 11.69 17.56 -12.33
C TYR A 416 12.90 17.70 -13.27
N ALA A 417 12.67 17.80 -14.59
CA ALA A 417 13.73 18.01 -15.56
C ALA A 417 14.51 19.33 -15.31
N ARG A 418 13.80 20.42 -14.96
CA ARG A 418 14.43 21.72 -14.67
C ARG A 418 15.26 21.67 -13.39
N ILE A 419 14.76 21.07 -12.33
CA ILE A 419 15.49 21.01 -11.04
C ILE A 419 16.72 20.11 -11.16
N THR A 420 16.60 18.98 -11.88
CA THR A 420 17.72 18.06 -12.09
C THR A 420 18.67 18.49 -13.21
N ARG A 421 18.44 19.66 -13.84
CA ARG A 421 19.26 20.23 -14.91
C ARG A 421 19.55 19.23 -16.04
N LEU A 422 18.52 18.51 -16.47
CA LEU A 422 18.62 17.68 -17.67
C LEU A 422 18.69 18.60 -18.91
N HIS A 423 19.89 18.75 -19.40
CA HIS A 423 20.18 19.38 -20.69
C HIS A 423 20.24 18.34 -21.78
#